data_056218476810c8c873b27e69427cf711
#
_entry.id   056218476810c8c873b27e69427cf711
#
_cell.length_a   1.000
_cell.length_b   1.000
_cell.length_c   1.000
_cell.angle_alpha   90.00
_cell.angle_beta   90.00
_cell.angle_gamma   90.00
#
_symmetry.space_group_name_H-M   'P 1'
#
loop_
_entity.id
_entity.type
_entity.pdbx_description
1 polymer ?
#
loop_
_entity_poly.entity_id
_entity_poly.type
_entity_poly.pdbx_seq_one_letter_code
_entity_poly.pdbx_strand_id
1 'polypeptide(L)'
;NSFNEYQFSDVLKNIWKFVSRMNKYIDESEPWILSREESKKSRLSTVMYNLVDALEKIAVLVSPFMPDTSKKMLEQLGLDESKERTLNEIKNWGSYPANNKLGKATPIFPRLEYVEKAEEDEFIINENLIIDNIIAIADFSKIQIKVVEILNVSKVDGADKLLKFIIDTGTEKRQI
;
A
#
# COMPACT_ATOMS: atom_id res chain seq x y z
N ASN A 1 7.47 -8.79 16.03
CA ASN A 1 6.30 -8.41 15.23
C ASN A 1 6.74 -7.52 14.10
N SER A 2 6.73 -8.03 12.87
CA SER A 2 7.30 -7.38 11.67
C SER A 2 6.76 -5.96 11.41
N PHE A 3 5.54 -5.63 11.86
CA PHE A 3 5.03 -4.25 11.79
C PHE A 3 5.81 -3.31 12.71
N ASN A 4 6.11 -3.72 13.94
CA ASN A 4 6.82 -2.89 14.91
C ASN A 4 8.31 -2.71 14.57
N GLU A 5 8.84 -3.60 13.73
CA GLU A 5 10.22 -3.57 13.25
C GLU A 5 10.35 -2.95 11.86
N TYR A 6 9.26 -2.35 11.34
CA TYR A 6 9.18 -1.72 10.01
C TYR A 6 9.58 -2.64 8.85
N GLN A 7 9.46 -3.96 9.01
CA GLN A 7 9.76 -4.98 8.00
C GLN A 7 8.58 -5.16 7.03
N PHE A 8 8.23 -4.12 6.30
CA PHE A 8 7.02 -4.07 5.46
C PHE A 8 6.98 -5.17 4.39
N SER A 9 8.12 -5.52 3.81
CA SER A 9 8.20 -6.63 2.83
C SER A 9 7.81 -7.97 3.44
N ASP A 10 8.19 -8.24 4.68
CA ASP A 10 7.85 -9.49 5.36
C ASP A 10 6.40 -9.48 5.85
N VAL A 11 5.88 -8.30 6.22
CA VAL A 11 4.44 -8.13 6.49
C VAL A 11 3.64 -8.50 5.26
N LEU A 12 3.94 -7.93 4.10
CA LEU A 12 3.25 -8.23 2.84
C LEU A 12 3.37 -9.71 2.46
N LYS A 13 4.55 -10.32 2.56
CA LYS A 13 4.73 -11.76 2.31
C LYS A 13 3.80 -12.62 3.19
N ASN A 14 3.64 -12.25 4.46
CA ASN A 14 2.78 -12.99 5.39
C ASN A 14 1.28 -12.78 5.07
N ILE A 15 0.89 -11.57 4.68
CA ILE A 15 -0.48 -11.30 4.22
C ILE A 15 -0.78 -12.16 2.97
N TRP A 16 0.13 -12.20 1.98
CA TRP A 16 -0.06 -13.01 0.78
C TRP A 16 -0.06 -14.53 1.05
N LYS A 17 0.70 -15.00 2.04
CA LYS A 17 0.59 -16.38 2.50
C LYS A 17 -0.80 -16.67 3.08
N PHE A 18 -1.38 -15.72 3.81
CA PHE A 18 -2.73 -15.86 4.35
C PHE A 18 -3.77 -15.89 3.21
N VAL A 19 -3.67 -14.99 2.24
CA VAL A 19 -4.53 -14.99 1.04
C VAL A 19 -4.43 -16.33 0.31
N SER A 20 -3.22 -16.82 0.06
CA SER A 20 -3.00 -18.12 -0.60
C SER A 20 -3.60 -19.27 0.19
N ARG A 21 -3.53 -19.23 1.53
CA ARG A 21 -4.16 -20.25 2.38
C ARG A 21 -5.69 -20.20 2.29
N MET A 22 -6.28 -19.01 2.17
CA MET A 22 -7.72 -18.88 2.00
C MET A 22 -8.19 -19.38 0.63
N ASN A 23 -7.44 -19.10 -0.44
CA ASN A 23 -7.73 -19.66 -1.77
C ASN A 23 -7.69 -21.19 -1.72
N LYS A 24 -6.66 -21.77 -1.10
CA LYS A 24 -6.58 -23.22 -0.92
C LYS A 24 -7.76 -23.77 -0.07
N TYR A 25 -8.22 -22.99 0.92
CA TYR A 25 -9.38 -23.40 1.72
C TYR A 25 -10.67 -23.45 0.90
N ILE A 26 -10.84 -22.53 -0.07
CA ILE A 26 -11.97 -22.57 -1.02
C ILE A 26 -11.90 -23.86 -1.84
N ASP A 27 -10.73 -24.18 -2.40
CA ASP A 27 -10.55 -25.38 -3.21
C ASP A 27 -10.77 -26.66 -2.41
N GLU A 28 -10.26 -26.73 -1.16
CA GLU A 28 -10.40 -27.88 -0.26
C GLU A 28 -11.83 -28.07 0.26
N SER A 29 -12.59 -26.99 0.43
CA SER A 29 -13.94 -27.04 1.01
C SER A 29 -15.05 -27.14 -0.03
N GLU A 30 -14.74 -26.85 -1.30
CA GLU A 30 -15.63 -26.97 -2.46
C GLU A 30 -17.06 -26.43 -2.19
N PRO A 31 -17.24 -25.14 -1.82
CA PRO A 31 -18.53 -24.60 -1.42
C PRO A 31 -19.63 -24.77 -2.49
N TRP A 32 -19.24 -24.82 -3.78
CA TRP A 32 -20.15 -25.07 -4.89
C TRP A 32 -20.71 -26.51 -4.90
N ILE A 33 -20.00 -27.48 -4.35
CA ILE A 33 -20.49 -28.84 -4.15
C ILE A 33 -21.39 -28.88 -2.92
N LEU A 34 -20.96 -28.26 -1.82
CA LEU A 34 -21.77 -28.19 -0.59
C LEU A 34 -23.12 -27.51 -0.81
N SER A 35 -23.22 -26.54 -1.73
CA SER A 35 -24.45 -25.83 -2.04
C SER A 35 -25.52 -26.69 -2.74
N ARG A 36 -25.14 -27.82 -3.35
CA ARG A 36 -26.05 -28.70 -4.08
C ARG A 36 -26.85 -29.64 -3.17
N GLU A 37 -26.42 -29.83 -1.94
CA GLU A 37 -27.00 -30.78 -1.01
C GLU A 37 -27.57 -30.08 0.22
N GLU A 38 -28.87 -30.24 0.46
CA GLU A 38 -29.56 -29.62 1.60
C GLU A 38 -28.96 -30.05 2.94
N SER A 39 -28.58 -31.32 3.05
CA SER A 39 -27.94 -31.88 4.26
C SER A 39 -26.59 -31.23 4.62
N LYS A 40 -25.93 -30.57 3.66
CA LYS A 40 -24.62 -29.93 3.83
C LYS A 40 -24.70 -28.43 4.06
N LYS A 41 -25.90 -27.83 4.14
CA LYS A 41 -26.08 -26.39 4.34
C LYS A 41 -25.38 -25.84 5.58
N SER A 42 -25.42 -26.57 6.68
CA SER A 42 -24.72 -26.14 7.92
C SER A 42 -23.21 -26.05 7.70
N ARG A 43 -22.64 -27.00 6.99
CA ARG A 43 -21.22 -26.98 6.63
C ARG A 43 -20.90 -25.83 5.67
N LEU A 44 -21.76 -25.60 4.67
CA LEU A 44 -21.62 -24.48 3.74
C LEU A 44 -21.62 -23.14 4.51
N SER A 45 -22.57 -22.93 5.42
CA SER A 45 -22.65 -21.71 6.23
C SER A 45 -21.36 -21.47 7.02
N THR A 46 -20.79 -22.53 7.61
CA THR A 46 -19.51 -22.44 8.33
C THR A 46 -18.36 -22.03 7.39
N VAL A 47 -18.29 -22.66 6.21
CA VAL A 47 -17.24 -22.33 5.20
C VAL A 47 -17.37 -20.87 4.74
N MET A 48 -18.60 -20.45 4.39
CA MET A 48 -18.84 -19.07 3.94
C MET A 48 -18.52 -18.05 5.02
N TYR A 49 -18.93 -18.32 6.28
CA TYR A 49 -18.59 -17.45 7.40
C TYR A 49 -17.08 -17.30 7.59
N ASN A 50 -16.34 -18.41 7.55
CA ASN A 50 -14.89 -18.40 7.69
C ASN A 50 -14.22 -17.59 6.57
N LEU A 51 -14.73 -17.67 5.34
CA LEU A 51 -14.21 -16.90 4.22
C LEU A 51 -14.46 -15.40 4.38
N VAL A 52 -15.66 -15.02 4.82
CA VAL A 52 -16.02 -13.62 5.06
C VAL A 52 -15.21 -13.03 6.22
N ASP A 53 -15.06 -13.77 7.32
CA ASP A 53 -14.22 -13.38 8.45
C ASP A 53 -12.73 -13.22 8.05
N ALA A 54 -12.23 -14.11 7.17
CA ALA A 54 -10.89 -13.96 6.61
C ALA A 54 -10.74 -12.72 5.73
N LEU A 55 -11.75 -12.40 4.91
CA LEU A 55 -11.73 -11.21 4.07
C LEU A 55 -11.73 -9.91 4.88
N GLU A 56 -12.47 -9.85 6.01
CA GLU A 56 -12.38 -8.72 6.95
C GLU A 56 -10.94 -8.54 7.44
N LYS A 57 -10.30 -9.62 7.88
CA LYS A 57 -8.92 -9.59 8.36
C LYS A 57 -7.95 -9.13 7.27
N ILE A 58 -8.09 -9.64 6.06
CA ILE A 58 -7.27 -9.23 4.92
C ILE A 58 -7.47 -7.74 4.63
N ALA A 59 -8.72 -7.24 4.63
CA ALA A 59 -9.00 -5.83 4.40
C ALA A 59 -8.29 -4.92 5.41
N VAL A 60 -8.33 -5.27 6.69
CA VAL A 60 -7.63 -4.51 7.74
C VAL A 60 -6.11 -4.62 7.61
N LEU A 61 -5.58 -5.80 7.31
CA LEU A 61 -4.14 -6.02 7.18
C LEU A 61 -3.53 -5.30 5.98
N VAL A 62 -4.29 -5.12 4.89
CA VAL A 62 -3.78 -4.40 3.70
C VAL A 62 -4.01 -2.89 3.78
N SER A 63 -4.80 -2.39 4.72
CA SER A 63 -5.15 -0.97 4.81
C SER A 63 -3.95 -0.01 4.85
N PRO A 64 -2.82 -0.32 5.52
CA PRO A 64 -1.65 0.56 5.52
C PRO A 64 -0.94 0.65 4.16
N PHE A 65 -1.17 -0.31 3.27
CA PHE A 65 -0.53 -0.40 1.95
C PHE A 65 -1.46 -0.01 0.82
N MET A 66 -2.75 -0.36 0.94
CA MET A 66 -3.78 -0.16 -0.06
C MET A 66 -5.07 0.34 0.60
N PRO A 67 -5.11 1.58 1.11
CA PRO A 67 -6.25 2.10 1.89
C PRO A 67 -7.56 2.09 1.10
N ASP A 68 -7.55 2.49 -0.17
CA ASP A 68 -8.76 2.51 -1.00
C ASP A 68 -9.29 1.11 -1.30
N THR A 69 -8.37 0.14 -1.48
CA THR A 69 -8.74 -1.27 -1.65
C THR A 69 -9.37 -1.82 -0.38
N SER A 70 -8.79 -1.52 0.78
CA SER A 70 -9.33 -1.90 2.09
C SER A 70 -10.75 -1.37 2.28
N LYS A 71 -10.99 -0.08 2.00
CA LYS A 71 -12.33 0.54 2.08
C LYS A 71 -13.35 -0.17 1.19
N LYS A 72 -13.00 -0.40 -0.08
CA LYS A 72 -13.87 -1.13 -1.02
C LYS A 72 -14.17 -2.56 -0.56
N MET A 73 -13.20 -3.24 0.05
CA MET A 73 -13.41 -4.57 0.63
C MET A 73 -14.39 -4.51 1.80
N LEU A 74 -14.22 -3.58 2.73
CA LEU A 74 -15.11 -3.41 3.89
C LEU A 74 -16.53 -3.04 3.46
N GLU A 75 -16.70 -2.16 2.50
CA GLU A 75 -18.00 -1.80 1.92
C GLU A 75 -18.70 -3.04 1.34
N GLN A 76 -18.00 -3.86 0.55
CA GLN A 76 -18.57 -5.08 -0.02
C GLN A 76 -18.88 -6.15 1.04
N LEU A 77 -18.16 -6.12 2.15
CA LEU A 77 -18.47 -6.94 3.32
C LEU A 77 -19.64 -6.38 4.15
N GLY A 78 -20.23 -5.24 3.76
CA GLY A 78 -21.31 -4.57 4.49
C GLY A 78 -20.86 -4.02 5.83
N LEU A 79 -19.57 -3.71 5.97
CA LEU A 79 -18.98 -3.15 7.18
C LEU A 79 -18.83 -1.64 7.02
N ASP A 80 -19.03 -0.90 8.10
CA ASP A 80 -18.85 0.55 8.12
C ASP A 80 -17.36 0.88 7.88
N GLU A 81 -17.08 1.48 6.72
CA GLU A 81 -15.75 1.88 6.31
C GLU A 81 -15.18 3.08 7.09
N SER A 82 -16.08 3.90 7.68
CA SER A 82 -15.69 5.05 8.49
C SER A 82 -15.18 4.67 9.87
N LYS A 83 -15.50 3.46 10.32
CA LYS A 83 -15.04 2.93 11.60
C LYS A 83 -13.63 2.37 11.45
N GLU A 84 -12.68 3.02 12.10
CA GLU A 84 -11.32 2.48 12.20
C GLU A 84 -11.33 1.10 12.85
N ARG A 85 -10.67 0.15 12.20
CA ARG A 85 -10.46 -1.20 12.70
C ARG A 85 -9.00 -1.40 13.00
N THR A 86 -8.74 -1.85 14.23
CA THR A 86 -7.39 -2.08 14.73
C THR A 86 -6.96 -3.53 14.53
N LEU A 87 -5.65 -3.76 14.51
CA LEU A 87 -5.09 -5.11 14.51
C LEU A 87 -5.54 -5.94 15.73
N ASN A 88 -5.86 -5.29 16.86
CA ASN A 88 -6.34 -5.99 18.04
C ASN A 88 -7.75 -6.53 17.86
N GLU A 89 -8.63 -5.82 17.16
CA GLU A 89 -10.01 -6.25 16.90
C GLU A 89 -10.05 -7.49 16.00
N ILE A 90 -9.16 -7.58 15.01
CA ILE A 90 -9.10 -8.70 14.07
C ILE A 90 -8.21 -9.86 14.54
N LYS A 91 -7.60 -9.75 15.74
CA LYS A 91 -6.68 -10.75 16.27
C LYS A 91 -7.33 -12.11 16.47
N ASN A 92 -8.58 -12.11 16.89
CA ASN A 92 -9.34 -13.33 17.13
C ASN A 92 -10.12 -13.72 15.87
N TRP A 93 -10.23 -15.03 15.65
CA TRP A 93 -11.11 -15.57 14.64
C TRP A 93 -12.58 -15.44 15.07
N GLY A 94 -13.48 -15.18 14.10
CA GLY A 94 -14.89 -15.01 14.39
C GLY A 94 -15.27 -13.58 14.80
N SER A 95 -14.51 -12.58 14.38
CA SER A 95 -14.78 -11.16 14.63
C SER A 95 -15.87 -10.57 13.73
N TYR A 96 -16.10 -11.19 12.56
CA TYR A 96 -17.11 -10.69 11.63
C TYR A 96 -18.53 -10.83 12.23
N PRO A 97 -19.36 -9.77 12.18
CA PRO A 97 -20.70 -9.80 12.76
C PRO A 97 -21.60 -10.87 12.12
N ALA A 98 -22.19 -11.72 12.96
CA ALA A 98 -23.16 -12.69 12.48
C ALA A 98 -24.41 -11.98 11.89
N ASN A 99 -24.96 -12.56 10.83
CA ASN A 99 -26.14 -12.02 10.12
C ASN A 99 -25.94 -10.64 9.45
N ASN A 100 -24.73 -10.18 9.26
CA ASN A 100 -24.46 -8.97 8.52
C ASN A 100 -24.83 -9.14 7.04
N LYS A 101 -25.43 -8.10 6.43
CA LYS A 101 -25.74 -8.06 5.01
C LYS A 101 -24.50 -7.69 4.22
N LEU A 102 -24.12 -8.51 3.26
CA LEU A 102 -23.05 -8.15 2.31
C LEU A 102 -23.52 -7.01 1.39
N GLY A 103 -22.59 -6.14 1.07
CA GLY A 103 -22.78 -5.08 0.08
C GLY A 103 -22.81 -5.61 -1.35
N LYS A 104 -22.87 -4.71 -2.31
CA LYS A 104 -22.85 -5.06 -3.74
C LYS A 104 -21.45 -5.50 -4.15
N ALA A 105 -21.32 -6.71 -4.67
CA ALA A 105 -20.06 -7.21 -5.21
C ALA A 105 -19.69 -6.45 -6.50
N THR A 106 -18.54 -5.83 -6.51
CA THR A 106 -17.92 -5.18 -7.68
C THR A 106 -16.47 -5.58 -7.79
N PRO A 107 -15.91 -5.70 -9.00
CA PRO A 107 -14.49 -5.97 -9.15
C PRO A 107 -13.66 -4.86 -8.47
N ILE A 108 -12.80 -5.25 -7.52
CA ILE A 108 -11.91 -4.31 -6.82
C ILE A 108 -10.78 -3.86 -7.75
N PHE A 109 -10.29 -4.78 -8.58
CA PHE A 109 -9.28 -4.53 -9.61
C PHE A 109 -9.89 -4.84 -10.98
N PRO A 110 -10.64 -3.90 -11.59
CA PRO A 110 -11.16 -4.10 -12.93
C PRO A 110 -9.99 -4.16 -13.91
N ARG A 111 -10.16 -4.95 -14.98
CA ARG A 111 -9.18 -4.95 -16.07
C ARG A 111 -9.21 -3.57 -16.71
N LEU A 112 -8.06 -2.90 -16.72
CA LEU A 112 -7.91 -1.65 -17.44
C LEU A 112 -7.77 -1.96 -18.92
N GLU A 113 -8.68 -1.42 -19.74
CA GLU A 113 -8.49 -1.39 -21.18
C GLU A 113 -7.59 -0.18 -21.49
N TYR A 114 -6.51 -0.43 -22.19
CA TYR A 114 -5.71 0.65 -22.75
C TYR A 114 -6.55 1.33 -23.83
N VAL A 115 -7.16 2.43 -23.48
CA VAL A 115 -7.71 3.34 -24.47
C VAL A 115 -6.51 4.12 -24.98
N GLU A 116 -6.09 3.89 -26.22
CA GLU A 116 -5.24 4.83 -26.92
C GLU A 116 -5.95 6.19 -26.84
N LYS A 117 -5.54 7.03 -25.89
CA LYS A 117 -5.94 8.43 -25.95
C LYS A 117 -5.38 8.93 -27.27
N ALA A 118 -6.28 9.26 -28.22
CA ALA A 118 -5.90 10.11 -29.32
C ALA A 118 -5.14 11.29 -28.68
N GLU A 119 -3.98 11.58 -29.25
CA GLU A 119 -3.05 12.62 -28.81
C GLU A 119 -3.73 14.00 -28.81
N GLU A 120 -4.54 14.29 -27.81
CA GLU A 120 -5.16 15.59 -27.56
C GLU A 120 -4.85 16.17 -26.19
N ASP A 121 -4.06 15.51 -25.37
CA ASP A 121 -3.24 16.20 -24.40
C ASP A 121 -1.86 16.42 -25.06
N GLU A 122 -1.79 17.33 -26.05
CA GLU A 122 -0.59 18.11 -26.20
C GLU A 122 -0.26 18.64 -24.81
N PHE A 123 0.71 18.00 -24.18
CA PHE A 123 1.55 18.70 -23.24
C PHE A 123 2.05 19.89 -24.06
N ILE A 124 1.35 21.01 -23.93
CA ILE A 124 1.85 22.29 -24.41
C ILE A 124 3.08 22.51 -23.55
N ILE A 125 4.17 21.89 -23.99
CA ILE A 125 5.50 22.27 -23.60
C ILE A 125 5.55 23.70 -24.13
N ASN A 126 5.33 24.64 -23.24
CA ASN A 126 5.48 26.06 -23.55
C ASN A 126 6.95 26.17 -23.91
N GLU A 127 7.24 26.08 -25.22
CA GLU A 127 8.62 26.08 -25.79
C GLU A 127 9.45 27.24 -25.24
N ASN A 128 8.78 28.30 -24.75
CA ASN A 128 9.42 29.45 -24.13
C ASN A 128 9.85 29.24 -22.65
N LEU A 129 9.48 28.13 -22.01
CA LEU A 129 9.81 27.87 -20.57
C LEU A 129 10.87 26.79 -20.35
N ILE A 130 11.30 26.08 -21.41
CA ILE A 130 12.06 24.83 -21.25
C ILE A 130 13.49 24.90 -21.77
N ILE A 131 13.82 25.85 -22.68
CA ILE A 131 15.06 25.75 -23.43
C ILE A 131 16.31 26.10 -22.60
N ASP A 132 16.18 26.89 -21.53
CA ASP A 132 17.37 27.30 -20.74
C ASP A 132 17.74 26.38 -19.57
N ASN A 133 16.91 25.38 -19.22
CA ASN A 133 17.14 24.56 -18.02
C ASN A 133 17.18 23.03 -18.27
N ILE A 134 17.21 22.59 -19.53
CA ILE A 134 17.36 21.16 -19.83
C ILE A 134 18.85 20.82 -19.83
N ILE A 135 19.25 19.96 -18.90
CA ILE A 135 20.59 19.37 -18.89
C ILE A 135 20.55 18.01 -19.60
N ALA A 136 21.52 17.75 -20.46
CA ALA A 136 21.65 16.44 -21.08
C ALA A 136 22.03 15.39 -20.03
N ILE A 137 21.65 14.13 -20.29
CA ILE A 137 21.99 13.03 -19.37
C ILE A 137 23.52 12.90 -19.14
N ALA A 138 24.31 13.28 -20.16
CA ALA A 138 25.77 13.34 -20.08
C ALA A 138 26.25 14.41 -19.10
N ASP A 139 25.52 15.51 -18.93
CA ASP A 139 25.85 16.55 -17.96
C ASP A 139 25.38 16.17 -16.56
N PHE A 140 24.22 15.53 -16.44
CA PHE A 140 23.75 14.96 -15.19
C PHE A 140 24.72 13.91 -14.63
N SER A 141 25.32 13.09 -15.49
CA SER A 141 26.29 12.06 -15.11
C SER A 141 27.61 12.64 -14.53
N LYS A 142 27.88 13.94 -14.72
CA LYS A 142 29.03 14.63 -14.13
C LYS A 142 28.78 15.05 -12.68
N ILE A 143 27.52 15.07 -12.23
CA ILE A 143 27.14 15.45 -10.87
C ILE A 143 27.56 14.34 -9.93
N GLN A 144 28.35 14.70 -8.93
CA GLN A 144 28.78 13.77 -7.87
C GLN A 144 28.03 14.10 -6.58
N ILE A 145 27.19 13.18 -6.14
CA ILE A 145 26.52 13.28 -4.84
C ILE A 145 27.34 12.43 -3.85
N LYS A 146 27.79 13.06 -2.76
CA LYS A 146 28.60 12.41 -1.73
C LYS A 146 27.95 12.59 -0.36
N VAL A 147 28.02 11.56 0.46
CA VAL A 147 27.71 11.66 1.89
C VAL A 147 28.95 12.26 2.57
N VAL A 148 28.72 13.23 3.44
CA VAL A 148 29.78 13.96 4.14
C VAL A 148 29.53 13.97 5.65
N GLU A 149 30.59 14.06 6.44
CA GLU A 149 30.48 14.27 7.89
C GLU A 149 30.46 15.77 8.21
N ILE A 150 29.49 16.19 9.03
CA ILE A 150 29.44 17.57 9.50
C ILE A 150 30.32 17.68 10.74
N LEU A 151 31.42 18.41 10.64
CA LEU A 151 32.36 18.63 11.73
C LEU A 151 31.96 19.80 12.63
N ASN A 152 31.39 20.86 12.07
CA ASN A 152 30.97 22.03 12.83
C ASN A 152 29.86 22.78 12.11
N VAL A 153 28.99 23.43 12.91
CA VAL A 153 27.93 24.32 12.43
C VAL A 153 27.96 25.60 13.23
N SER A 154 27.97 26.74 12.57
CA SER A 154 27.89 28.06 13.20
C SER A 154 26.96 28.98 12.45
N LYS A 155 26.42 30.00 13.14
CA LYS A 155 25.65 31.07 12.48
C LYS A 155 26.58 31.98 11.71
N VAL A 156 26.06 32.52 10.61
CA VAL A 156 26.76 33.56 9.83
C VAL A 156 26.40 34.95 10.44
N ASP A 157 27.39 35.71 10.81
CA ASP A 157 27.17 37.06 11.36
C ASP A 157 26.47 37.94 10.32
N GLY A 158 25.36 38.56 10.73
CA GLY A 158 24.56 39.42 9.86
C GLY A 158 23.57 38.71 8.94
N ALA A 159 23.38 37.39 9.06
CA ALA A 159 22.44 36.63 8.27
C ALA A 159 21.61 35.64 9.12
N ASP A 160 20.39 36.03 9.44
CA ASP A 160 19.50 35.24 10.32
C ASP A 160 19.09 33.86 9.78
N LYS A 161 19.19 33.66 8.47
CA LYS A 161 18.73 32.44 7.78
C LYS A 161 19.84 31.56 7.25
N LEU A 162 21.11 31.92 7.43
CA LEU A 162 22.24 31.19 6.91
C LEU A 162 23.02 30.49 8.04
N LEU A 163 23.41 29.26 7.77
CA LEU A 163 24.31 28.48 8.60
C LEU A 163 25.59 28.17 7.82
N LYS A 164 26.70 28.26 8.49
CA LYS A 164 28.02 27.89 7.98
C LYS A 164 28.34 26.48 8.46
N PHE A 165 28.60 25.58 7.54
CA PHE A 165 29.01 24.20 7.83
C PHE A 165 30.48 24.00 7.51
N ILE A 166 31.20 23.31 8.38
CA ILE A 166 32.49 22.70 8.08
C ILE A 166 32.22 21.20 7.89
N ILE A 167 32.47 20.70 6.71
CA ILE A 167 32.22 19.31 6.34
C ILE A 167 33.52 18.58 5.99
N ASP A 168 33.55 17.28 6.24
CA ASP A 168 34.59 16.36 5.76
C ASP A 168 34.02 15.48 4.65
N THR A 169 34.64 15.51 3.49
CA THR A 169 34.23 14.71 2.32
C THR A 169 34.97 13.36 2.26
N GLY A 170 35.78 13.05 3.27
CA GLY A 170 36.69 11.89 3.29
C GLY A 170 38.01 12.12 2.56
N THR A 171 38.10 13.15 1.73
CA THR A 171 39.30 13.55 0.98
C THR A 171 39.81 14.94 1.34
N GLU A 172 38.92 15.82 1.73
CA GLU A 172 39.24 17.21 2.10
C GLU A 172 38.13 17.77 3.03
N LYS A 173 38.50 18.81 3.77
CA LYS A 173 37.54 19.59 4.58
C LYS A 173 37.11 20.83 3.80
N ARG A 174 35.81 21.06 3.70
CA ARG A 174 35.24 22.22 3.03
C ARG A 174 34.31 23.00 3.94
N GLN A 175 34.22 24.29 3.69
CA GLN A 175 33.20 25.16 4.22
C GLN A 175 32.09 25.35 3.19
N ILE A 176 30.85 25.20 3.61
CA ILE A 176 29.65 25.47 2.81
C ILE A 176 28.69 26.32 3.61
#